data_066b4ddf8ed886c3f641a5b51d1f49c0
#
_entry.id   066b4ddf8ed886c3f641a5b51d1f49c0
#
_cell.length_a   1.000
_cell.length_b   1.000
_cell.length_c   1.000
_cell.angle_alpha   90.00
_cell.angle_beta   90.00
_cell.angle_gamma   90.00
#
_symmetry.space_group_name_H-M   'P 1'
#
loop_
_entity.id
_entity.type
_entity.pdbx_description
1 polymer ?
#
loop_
_entity_poly.entity_id
_entity_poly.type
_entity_poly.pdbx_seq_one_letter_code
_entity_poly.pdbx_strand_id
1 'polypeptide(L)'
;FSFISPHFLALKKINKDSRVLDLGCAGGYVGSKIKEEKNAYVFGLDLFSLEKKIKLDGFLKYNLDNGIPSNLENEFDFILLLDVIEHLSEPEEFLIRFKEHFKFYPNTLIFASTGNVTFFINRILYLFGFFNYTKKGILDITHKRLFTKKSFIKLFNRNGFKVVKCTPIPGPWILLVGDNIFGKLLTNINNTLCNFFPGLFAYQFFIEVKQEPHLDYLLNSAEKIVTKK
;
A
#
# COMPACT_ATOMS: atom_id res chain seq x y z
N PHE A 1 -0.17 2.46 16.99
CA PHE A 1 -1.18 3.13 16.11
C PHE A 1 -2.47 3.29 16.91
N SER A 2 -2.91 4.52 17.14
CA SER A 2 -4.12 4.85 17.92
C SER A 2 -5.42 4.86 17.09
N PHE A 3 -5.32 4.67 15.77
CA PHE A 3 -6.46 4.68 14.84
C PHE A 3 -6.23 3.73 13.66
N ILE A 4 -7.31 3.40 12.95
CA ILE A 4 -7.26 2.55 11.75
C ILE A 4 -6.54 3.32 10.64
N SER A 5 -5.39 2.78 10.20
CA SER A 5 -4.58 3.34 9.12
C SER A 5 -4.10 2.19 8.21
N PRO A 6 -3.58 2.48 6.99
CA PRO A 6 -2.94 1.46 6.15
C PRO A 6 -1.84 0.71 6.89
N HIS A 7 -1.00 1.43 7.62
CA HIS A 7 0.11 0.89 8.41
C HIS A 7 -0.36 -0.07 9.50
N PHE A 8 -1.42 0.30 10.24
CA PHE A 8 -2.03 -0.57 11.25
C PHE A 8 -2.61 -1.84 10.63
N LEU A 9 -3.29 -1.73 9.48
CA LEU A 9 -3.86 -2.88 8.80
C LEU A 9 -2.77 -3.82 8.28
N ALA A 10 -1.69 -3.30 7.70
CA ALA A 10 -0.55 -4.09 7.26
C ALA A 10 0.07 -4.85 8.43
N LEU A 11 0.42 -4.13 9.52
CA LEU A 11 0.98 -4.74 10.73
C LEU A 11 0.09 -5.85 11.30
N LYS A 12 -1.24 -5.64 11.34
CA LYS A 12 -2.18 -6.63 11.86
C LYS A 12 -2.24 -7.91 11.01
N LYS A 13 -2.04 -7.79 9.69
CA LYS A 13 -2.20 -8.89 8.71
C LYS A 13 -0.92 -9.67 8.43
N ILE A 14 0.24 -9.09 8.69
CA ILE A 14 1.53 -9.76 8.55
C ILE A 14 1.65 -10.84 9.64
N ASN A 15 2.06 -12.02 9.22
CA ASN A 15 2.30 -13.15 10.10
C ASN A 15 3.63 -12.98 10.84
N LYS A 16 3.82 -13.73 11.95
CA LYS A 16 5.12 -13.83 12.60
C LYS A 16 6.13 -14.55 11.70
N ASP A 17 7.40 -14.20 11.89
CA ASP A 17 8.55 -14.81 11.21
C ASP A 17 8.51 -14.71 9.68
N SER A 18 7.75 -13.74 9.13
CA SER A 18 7.62 -13.50 7.70
C SER A 18 8.78 -12.68 7.14
N ARG A 19 9.01 -12.80 5.84
CA ARG A 19 9.89 -11.92 5.06
C ARG A 19 9.04 -10.81 4.41
N VAL A 20 9.38 -9.57 4.72
CA VAL A 20 8.61 -8.38 4.29
C VAL A 20 9.50 -7.43 3.49
N LEU A 21 9.03 -7.04 2.33
CA LEU A 21 9.62 -5.96 1.53
C LEU A 21 8.77 -4.71 1.67
N ASP A 22 9.37 -3.63 2.16
CA ASP A 22 8.70 -2.34 2.36
C ASP A 22 9.19 -1.34 1.30
N LEU A 23 8.43 -1.22 0.21
CA LEU A 23 8.72 -0.33 -0.92
C LEU A 23 8.13 1.06 -0.63
N GLY A 24 8.99 2.08 -0.65
CA GLY A 24 8.62 3.43 -0.21
C GLY A 24 8.51 3.50 1.32
N CYS A 25 9.47 2.90 2.02
CA CYS A 25 9.43 2.76 3.49
C CYS A 25 9.66 4.08 4.25
N ALA A 26 9.91 5.20 3.56
CA ALA A 26 10.23 6.51 4.14
C ALA A 26 11.32 6.41 5.23
N GLY A 27 11.07 6.93 6.43
CA GLY A 27 11.99 6.82 7.56
C GLY A 27 12.12 5.42 8.16
N GLY A 28 11.40 4.39 7.66
CA GLY A 28 11.47 3.00 8.11
C GLY A 28 10.61 2.65 9.33
N TYR A 29 9.72 3.53 9.73
CA TYR A 29 8.91 3.39 10.96
C TYR A 29 8.00 2.15 10.93
N VAL A 30 7.35 1.92 9.80
CA VAL A 30 6.42 0.79 9.63
C VAL A 30 7.18 -0.52 9.66
N GLY A 31 8.27 -0.60 8.88
CA GLY A 31 9.14 -1.77 8.84
C GLY A 31 9.74 -2.12 10.20
N SER A 32 10.23 -1.12 10.96
CA SER A 32 10.74 -1.31 12.32
C SER A 32 9.67 -1.91 13.25
N LYS A 33 8.45 -1.38 13.19
CA LYS A 33 7.35 -1.87 14.00
C LYS A 33 6.93 -3.30 13.65
N ILE A 34 6.93 -3.63 12.36
CA ILE A 34 6.68 -5.00 11.86
C ILE A 34 7.77 -5.95 12.39
N LYS A 35 9.05 -5.54 12.28
CA LYS A 35 10.17 -6.32 12.81
C LYS A 35 10.02 -6.61 14.30
N GLU A 36 9.71 -5.59 15.10
CA GLU A 36 9.56 -5.71 16.55
C GLU A 36 8.38 -6.61 16.96
N GLU A 37 7.18 -6.39 16.38
CA GLU A 37 5.97 -7.07 16.82
C GLU A 37 5.79 -8.47 16.19
N LYS A 38 6.39 -8.70 15.03
CA LYS A 38 6.20 -9.94 14.25
C LYS A 38 7.45 -10.82 14.18
N ASN A 39 8.58 -10.38 14.73
CA ASN A 39 9.87 -11.07 14.54
C ASN A 39 10.18 -11.29 13.04
N ALA A 40 9.75 -10.36 12.19
CA ALA A 40 9.84 -10.47 10.74
C ALA A 40 11.22 -10.00 10.25
N TYR A 41 11.71 -10.61 9.16
CA TYR A 41 12.78 -10.05 8.35
C TYR A 41 12.21 -8.92 7.50
N VAL A 42 12.75 -7.71 7.59
CA VAL A 42 12.25 -6.55 6.87
C VAL A 42 13.35 -5.91 6.04
N PHE A 43 13.13 -5.85 4.72
CA PHE A 43 13.97 -5.11 3.79
C PHE A 43 13.23 -3.86 3.30
N GLY A 44 13.85 -2.69 3.46
CA GLY A 44 13.26 -1.40 3.07
C GLY A 44 13.88 -0.85 1.79
N LEU A 45 13.05 -0.21 0.98
CA LEU A 45 13.47 0.55 -0.21
C LEU A 45 12.85 1.95 -0.18
N ASP A 46 13.66 2.99 -0.35
CA ASP A 46 13.16 4.36 -0.44
C ASP A 46 14.14 5.30 -1.15
N LEU A 47 13.63 6.42 -1.68
CA LEU A 47 14.44 7.50 -2.22
C LEU A 47 15.25 8.22 -1.12
N PHE A 48 14.70 8.26 0.10
CA PHE A 48 15.30 8.91 1.27
C PHE A 48 15.92 7.87 2.21
N SER A 49 16.90 8.28 2.99
CA SER A 49 17.56 7.41 3.97
C SER A 49 16.65 7.14 5.17
N LEU A 50 16.83 5.99 5.81
CA LEU A 50 16.18 5.69 7.08
C LEU A 50 16.50 6.74 8.16
N GLU A 51 15.60 6.90 9.10
CA GLU A 51 15.88 7.68 10.31
C GLU A 51 17.01 7.05 11.13
N LYS A 52 17.88 7.88 11.73
CA LYS A 52 19.10 7.42 12.42
C LYS A 52 18.88 6.34 13.49
N LYS A 53 17.70 6.30 14.11
CA LYS A 53 17.35 5.35 15.17
C LYS A 53 16.70 4.06 14.65
N ILE A 54 16.34 4.01 13.38
CA ILE A 54 15.64 2.89 12.77
C ILE A 54 16.64 1.91 12.15
N LYS A 55 16.47 0.62 12.46
CA LYS A 55 17.28 -0.46 11.88
C LYS A 55 16.35 -1.52 11.31
N LEU A 56 16.38 -1.69 9.99
CA LEU A 56 15.81 -2.80 9.27
C LEU A 56 16.89 -3.88 9.05
N ASP A 57 16.51 -5.05 8.56
CA ASP A 57 17.47 -6.13 8.25
C ASP A 57 18.27 -5.83 6.99
N GLY A 58 17.66 -5.07 6.06
CA GLY A 58 18.31 -4.51 4.90
C GLY A 58 17.64 -3.22 4.46
N PHE A 59 18.40 -2.37 3.79
CA PHE A 59 17.88 -1.13 3.22
C PHE A 59 18.65 -0.76 1.96
N LEU A 60 17.92 -0.36 0.93
CA LEU A 60 18.50 0.17 -0.30
C LEU A 60 17.91 1.54 -0.61
N LYS A 61 18.76 2.54 -0.77
CA LYS A 61 18.35 3.85 -1.27
C LYS A 61 18.16 3.78 -2.78
N TYR A 62 16.91 3.89 -3.22
CA TYR A 62 16.55 3.68 -4.63
C TYR A 62 15.30 4.45 -5.03
N ASN A 63 15.27 4.94 -6.27
CA ASN A 63 14.08 5.59 -6.84
C ASN A 63 13.20 4.56 -7.53
N LEU A 64 12.00 4.33 -7.00
CA LEU A 64 11.02 3.39 -7.54
C LEU A 64 10.48 3.78 -8.94
N ASP A 65 10.62 5.03 -9.38
CA ASP A 65 10.34 5.42 -10.77
C ASP A 65 11.25 4.66 -11.77
N ASN A 66 12.39 4.14 -11.32
CA ASN A 66 13.28 3.29 -12.13
C ASN A 66 12.85 1.81 -12.14
N GLY A 67 11.74 1.46 -11.50
CA GLY A 67 11.25 0.08 -11.35
C GLY A 67 11.81 -0.62 -10.13
N ILE A 68 12.04 -1.93 -10.21
CA ILE A 68 12.61 -2.75 -9.14
C ILE A 68 14.08 -3.02 -9.45
N PRO A 69 15.01 -2.86 -8.47
CA PRO A 69 16.42 -3.16 -8.67
C PRO A 69 16.63 -4.62 -9.06
N SER A 70 17.42 -4.89 -10.09
CA SER A 70 17.65 -6.25 -10.61
C SER A 70 18.32 -7.19 -9.60
N ASN A 71 19.11 -6.65 -8.68
CA ASN A 71 19.81 -7.38 -7.62
C ASN A 71 19.00 -7.50 -6.32
N LEU A 72 17.75 -7.00 -6.28
CA LEU A 72 16.88 -7.18 -5.13
C LEU A 72 16.46 -8.65 -5.03
N GLU A 73 16.47 -9.18 -3.82
CA GLU A 73 15.86 -10.47 -3.53
C GLU A 73 14.39 -10.49 -3.95
N ASN A 74 13.89 -11.63 -4.34
CA ASN A 74 12.52 -11.78 -4.85
C ASN A 74 11.64 -12.72 -4.00
N GLU A 75 12.19 -13.32 -2.95
CA GLU A 75 11.46 -14.23 -2.06
C GLU A 75 10.99 -13.50 -0.80
N PHE A 76 9.77 -12.97 -0.86
CA PHE A 76 9.08 -12.31 0.25
C PHE A 76 7.67 -12.88 0.42
N ASP A 77 7.20 -12.98 1.67
CA ASP A 77 5.82 -13.36 1.98
C ASP A 77 4.86 -12.20 1.75
N PHE A 78 5.34 -10.99 2.09
CA PHE A 78 4.58 -9.75 1.97
C PHE A 78 5.39 -8.65 1.30
N ILE A 79 4.72 -7.88 0.43
CA ILE A 79 5.28 -6.65 -0.15
C ILE A 79 4.33 -5.50 0.17
N LEU A 80 4.88 -4.40 0.67
CA LEU A 80 4.14 -3.19 1.03
C LEU A 80 4.36 -2.10 -0.01
N LEU A 81 3.27 -1.45 -0.40
CA LEU A 81 3.20 -0.27 -1.28
C LEU A 81 2.22 0.73 -0.63
N LEU A 82 2.54 1.14 0.61
CA LEU A 82 1.65 1.96 1.43
C LEU A 82 1.84 3.44 1.14
N ASP A 83 0.85 4.05 0.48
CA ASP A 83 0.88 5.45 0.03
C ASP A 83 2.10 5.75 -0.87
N VAL A 84 2.35 4.87 -1.86
CA VAL A 84 3.50 4.93 -2.79
C VAL A 84 3.05 5.15 -4.23
N ILE A 85 2.02 4.44 -4.66
CA ILE A 85 1.58 4.39 -6.06
C ILE A 85 1.21 5.78 -6.60
N GLU A 86 0.65 6.64 -5.77
CA GLU A 86 0.29 8.02 -6.12
C GLU A 86 1.49 8.94 -6.39
N HIS A 87 2.66 8.57 -5.88
CA HIS A 87 3.90 9.32 -6.07
C HIS A 87 4.70 8.90 -7.30
N LEU A 88 4.37 7.76 -7.90
CA LEU A 88 5.05 7.27 -9.10
C LEU A 88 4.65 8.06 -10.34
N SER A 89 5.61 8.33 -11.22
CA SER A 89 5.37 9.02 -12.49
C SER A 89 4.53 8.15 -13.42
N GLU A 90 4.91 6.88 -13.57
CA GLU A 90 4.27 5.90 -14.46
C GLU A 90 3.93 4.63 -13.67
N PRO A 91 2.84 4.64 -12.86
CA PRO A 91 2.50 3.52 -12.00
C PRO A 91 2.15 2.23 -12.77
N GLU A 92 1.64 2.33 -14.01
CA GLU A 92 1.41 1.19 -14.88
C GLU A 92 2.73 0.48 -15.24
N GLU A 93 3.72 1.25 -15.68
CA GLU A 93 5.04 0.73 -16.06
C GLU A 93 5.75 0.12 -14.84
N PHE A 94 5.65 0.77 -13.68
CA PHE A 94 6.16 0.22 -12.43
C PHE A 94 5.55 -1.15 -12.13
N LEU A 95 4.23 -1.30 -12.23
CA LEU A 95 3.54 -2.57 -11.97
C LEU A 95 3.92 -3.66 -12.96
N ILE A 96 4.17 -3.33 -14.23
CA ILE A 96 4.65 -4.28 -15.25
C ILE A 96 6.04 -4.81 -14.86
N ARG A 97 6.98 -3.92 -14.53
CA ARG A 97 8.35 -4.28 -14.10
C ARG A 97 8.33 -5.04 -12.77
N PHE A 98 7.48 -4.63 -11.84
CA PHE A 98 7.27 -5.32 -10.58
C PHE A 98 6.80 -6.77 -10.83
N LYS A 99 5.80 -6.96 -11.69
CA LYS A 99 5.28 -8.28 -12.04
C LYS A 99 6.35 -9.17 -12.65
N GLU A 100 7.18 -8.64 -13.54
CA GLU A 100 8.27 -9.38 -14.17
C GLU A 100 9.33 -9.80 -13.16
N HIS A 101 9.72 -8.90 -12.24
CA HIS A 101 10.71 -9.20 -11.19
C HIS A 101 10.24 -10.34 -10.25
N PHE A 102 8.97 -10.32 -9.85
CA PHE A 102 8.40 -11.30 -8.91
C PHE A 102 7.62 -12.44 -9.61
N LYS A 103 7.83 -12.67 -10.91
CA LYS A 103 7.02 -13.62 -11.72
C LYS A 103 7.02 -15.07 -11.21
N PHE A 104 8.06 -15.48 -10.49
CA PHE A 104 8.16 -16.83 -9.89
C PHE A 104 7.61 -16.93 -8.47
N TYR A 105 7.11 -15.83 -7.89
CA TYR A 105 6.59 -15.74 -6.53
C TYR A 105 5.14 -15.23 -6.49
N PRO A 106 4.19 -15.88 -7.19
CA PRO A 106 2.80 -15.39 -7.29
C PRO A 106 2.01 -15.50 -5.98
N ASN A 107 2.53 -16.23 -4.99
CA ASN A 107 1.91 -16.40 -3.68
C ASN A 107 2.19 -15.24 -2.72
N THR A 108 3.17 -14.38 -3.03
CA THR A 108 3.45 -13.17 -2.26
C THR A 108 2.22 -12.29 -2.17
N LEU A 109 1.85 -11.91 -0.94
CA LEU A 109 0.70 -11.04 -0.72
C LEU A 109 1.16 -9.57 -0.71
N ILE A 110 0.55 -8.77 -1.58
CA ILE A 110 0.89 -7.36 -1.73
C ILE A 110 -0.16 -6.54 -0.99
N PHE A 111 0.29 -5.60 -0.15
CA PHE A 111 -0.55 -4.60 0.49
C PHE A 111 -0.25 -3.25 -0.14
N ALA A 112 -1.28 -2.61 -0.68
CA ALA A 112 -1.14 -1.26 -1.22
C ALA A 112 -2.21 -0.33 -0.66
N SER A 113 -1.88 0.94 -0.53
CA SER A 113 -2.83 1.97 -0.13
C SER A 113 -2.67 3.24 -0.93
N THR A 114 -3.73 4.05 -0.94
CA THR A 114 -3.71 5.40 -1.51
C THR A 114 -4.85 6.25 -0.98
N GLY A 115 -4.71 7.58 -1.08
CA GLY A 115 -5.75 8.55 -0.75
C GLY A 115 -6.95 8.48 -1.69
N ASN A 116 -8.15 8.78 -1.17
CA ASN A 116 -9.38 8.85 -1.95
C ASN A 116 -9.68 10.29 -2.37
N VAL A 117 -9.39 10.65 -3.61
CA VAL A 117 -9.69 11.99 -4.13
C VAL A 117 -11.18 12.36 -4.08
N THR A 118 -12.06 11.34 -4.06
CA THR A 118 -13.51 11.52 -3.98
C THR A 118 -14.07 11.48 -2.56
N PHE A 119 -13.23 11.63 -1.54
CA PHE A 119 -13.65 11.81 -0.14
C PHE A 119 -14.63 12.99 -0.01
N PHE A 120 -15.68 12.84 0.78
CA PHE A 120 -16.81 13.78 0.79
C PHE A 120 -16.40 15.24 1.05
N ILE A 121 -15.43 15.50 1.92
CA ILE A 121 -14.92 16.86 2.16
C ILE A 121 -14.35 17.45 0.87
N ASN A 122 -13.54 16.69 0.13
CA ASN A 122 -13.00 17.16 -1.14
C ASN A 122 -14.10 17.45 -2.16
N ARG A 123 -15.15 16.60 -2.22
CA ARG A 123 -16.30 16.84 -3.12
C ARG A 123 -17.02 18.13 -2.79
N ILE A 124 -17.22 18.43 -1.50
CA ILE A 124 -17.84 19.69 -1.07
C ILE A 124 -16.95 20.87 -1.50
N LEU A 125 -15.64 20.80 -1.25
CA LEU A 125 -14.71 21.84 -1.67
C LEU A 125 -14.72 22.05 -3.20
N TYR A 126 -14.72 20.97 -3.98
CA TYR A 126 -14.77 21.04 -5.45
C TYR A 126 -16.07 21.66 -5.97
N LEU A 127 -17.20 21.39 -5.30
CA LEU A 127 -18.48 22.00 -5.65
C LEU A 127 -18.44 23.53 -5.55
N PHE A 128 -17.65 24.06 -4.60
CA PHE A 128 -17.42 25.50 -4.44
C PHE A 128 -16.18 26.02 -5.20
N GLY A 129 -15.59 25.22 -6.09
CA GLY A 129 -14.43 25.61 -6.90
C GLY A 129 -13.08 25.55 -6.17
N PHE A 130 -13.01 25.01 -4.96
CA PHE A 130 -11.77 24.88 -4.22
C PHE A 130 -11.06 23.58 -4.58
N PHE A 131 -9.96 23.66 -5.33
CA PHE A 131 -9.05 22.56 -5.62
C PHE A 131 -7.61 23.03 -5.37
N ASN A 132 -7.16 22.90 -4.14
CA ASN A 132 -5.84 23.36 -3.73
C ASN A 132 -4.99 22.19 -3.24
N TYR A 133 -3.77 22.10 -3.77
CA TYR A 133 -2.77 21.17 -3.24
C TYR A 133 -2.31 21.61 -1.85
N THR A 134 -2.02 20.63 -1.02
CA THR A 134 -1.57 20.80 0.37
C THR A 134 -0.21 20.13 0.57
N LYS A 135 0.40 20.33 1.73
CA LYS A 135 1.69 19.67 2.07
C LYS A 135 1.53 18.23 2.55
N LYS A 136 0.32 17.78 2.84
CA LYS A 136 0.01 16.44 3.36
C LYS A 136 -1.44 16.06 3.04
N GLY A 137 -1.73 14.76 3.03
CA GLY A 137 -3.08 14.22 2.88
C GLY A 137 -3.44 13.89 1.43
N ILE A 138 -4.74 13.81 1.12
CA ILE A 138 -5.21 13.33 -0.19
C ILE A 138 -4.70 14.18 -1.35
N LEU A 139 -4.65 15.50 -1.17
CA LEU A 139 -4.19 16.45 -2.18
C LEU A 139 -2.75 16.91 -1.89
N ASP A 140 -1.88 16.00 -1.46
CA ASP A 140 -0.46 16.30 -1.28
C ASP A 140 0.15 16.75 -2.62
N ILE A 141 0.95 17.83 -2.59
CA ILE A 141 1.58 18.39 -3.79
C ILE A 141 2.56 17.43 -4.47
N THR A 142 3.03 16.41 -3.74
CA THR A 142 3.92 15.37 -4.27
C THR A 142 3.17 14.23 -4.97
N HIS A 143 1.82 14.20 -4.88
CA HIS A 143 1.02 13.22 -5.60
C HIS A 143 0.99 13.55 -7.10
N LYS A 144 1.60 12.69 -7.89
CA LYS A 144 1.57 12.79 -9.36
C LYS A 144 0.25 12.25 -9.93
N ARG A 145 -0.44 11.39 -9.18
CA ARG A 145 -1.71 10.80 -9.57
C ARG A 145 -2.69 10.71 -8.40
N LEU A 146 -3.93 11.08 -8.65
CA LEU A 146 -5.01 11.00 -7.67
C LEU A 146 -5.94 9.83 -8.00
N PHE A 147 -6.33 9.07 -6.99
CA PHE A 147 -7.13 7.88 -7.18
C PHE A 147 -8.51 7.96 -6.53
N THR A 148 -9.47 7.34 -7.22
CA THR A 148 -10.73 6.88 -6.64
C THR A 148 -10.61 5.39 -6.32
N LYS A 149 -11.54 4.81 -5.55
CA LYS A 149 -11.62 3.35 -5.35
C LYS A 149 -11.55 2.58 -6.67
N LYS A 150 -12.38 3.00 -7.64
CA LYS A 150 -12.48 2.31 -8.93
C LYS A 150 -11.20 2.40 -9.76
N SER A 151 -10.60 3.58 -9.85
CA SER A 151 -9.37 3.77 -10.63
C SER A 151 -8.18 3.06 -10.01
N PHE A 152 -8.08 3.01 -8.67
CA PHE A 152 -7.02 2.30 -7.96
C PHE A 152 -7.10 0.78 -8.17
N ILE A 153 -8.27 0.18 -7.97
CA ILE A 153 -8.49 -1.25 -8.25
C ILE A 153 -8.23 -1.57 -9.73
N LYS A 154 -8.70 -0.72 -10.63
CA LYS A 154 -8.54 -0.90 -12.08
C LYS A 154 -7.08 -0.86 -12.50
N LEU A 155 -6.25 -0.02 -11.86
CA LEU A 155 -4.81 0.03 -12.12
C LEU A 155 -4.16 -1.34 -11.89
N PHE A 156 -4.39 -1.96 -10.75
CA PHE A 156 -3.84 -3.28 -10.44
C PHE A 156 -4.38 -4.38 -11.36
N ASN A 157 -5.71 -4.44 -11.52
CA ASN A 157 -6.34 -5.49 -12.33
C ASN A 157 -5.90 -5.45 -13.81
N ARG A 158 -5.66 -4.26 -14.38
CA ARG A 158 -5.21 -4.12 -15.76
C ARG A 158 -3.74 -4.51 -15.99
N ASN A 159 -2.95 -4.51 -14.92
CA ASN A 159 -1.53 -4.84 -14.99
C ASN A 159 -1.22 -6.27 -14.49
N GLY A 160 -2.23 -7.16 -14.48
CA GLY A 160 -2.05 -8.59 -14.18
C GLY A 160 -1.95 -8.90 -12.69
N PHE A 161 -2.69 -8.13 -11.88
CA PHE A 161 -2.87 -8.39 -10.46
C PHE A 161 -4.36 -8.57 -10.16
N LYS A 162 -4.68 -9.41 -9.19
CA LYS A 162 -6.04 -9.61 -8.68
C LYS A 162 -6.17 -8.93 -7.32
N VAL A 163 -7.03 -7.93 -7.22
CA VAL A 163 -7.41 -7.34 -5.93
C VAL A 163 -8.33 -8.30 -5.20
N VAL A 164 -7.83 -8.90 -4.12
CA VAL A 164 -8.55 -9.90 -3.31
C VAL A 164 -9.53 -9.22 -2.36
N LYS A 165 -9.09 -8.12 -1.75
CA LYS A 165 -9.88 -7.35 -0.79
C LYS A 165 -9.57 -5.87 -0.89
N CYS A 166 -10.59 -5.04 -0.70
CA CYS A 166 -10.43 -3.59 -0.57
C CYS A 166 -11.11 -3.15 0.73
N THR A 167 -10.31 -2.64 1.66
CA THR A 167 -10.76 -2.15 2.96
C THR A 167 -10.77 -0.62 2.91
N PRO A 168 -11.94 0.02 3.09
CA PRO A 168 -12.02 1.47 3.23
C PRO A 168 -11.48 1.90 4.59
N ILE A 169 -10.75 3.00 4.64
CA ILE A 169 -10.19 3.57 5.85
C ILE A 169 -10.89 4.91 6.12
N PRO A 170 -11.48 5.10 7.31
CA PRO A 170 -12.15 6.34 7.67
C PRO A 170 -11.17 7.50 7.79
N GLY A 171 -11.68 8.72 7.80
CA GLY A 171 -10.90 9.92 8.05
C GLY A 171 -10.25 9.89 9.46
N PRO A 172 -9.07 10.48 9.63
CA PRO A 172 -8.34 10.49 10.90
C PRO A 172 -8.92 11.55 11.87
N TRP A 173 -10.19 11.44 12.21
CA TRP A 173 -10.94 12.43 13.00
C TRP A 173 -10.31 12.70 14.36
N ILE A 174 -9.75 11.67 14.99
CA ILE A 174 -9.05 11.81 16.27
C ILE A 174 -7.85 12.77 16.15
N LEU A 175 -7.17 12.78 15.01
CA LEU A 175 -6.05 13.71 14.78
C LEU A 175 -6.52 15.15 14.52
N LEU A 176 -7.75 15.33 14.00
CA LEU A 176 -8.30 16.65 13.66
C LEU A 176 -9.01 17.32 14.85
N VAL A 177 -9.75 16.55 15.65
CA VAL A 177 -10.60 17.09 16.73
C VAL A 177 -10.18 16.63 18.13
N GLY A 178 -9.08 15.84 18.21
CA GLY A 178 -8.56 15.31 19.47
C GLY A 178 -9.11 13.94 19.87
N ASP A 179 -8.40 13.26 20.79
CA ASP A 179 -8.83 11.98 21.37
C ASP A 179 -9.83 12.21 22.52
N ASN A 180 -11.01 12.66 22.16
CA ASN A 180 -12.13 12.91 23.06
C ASN A 180 -13.39 12.16 22.59
N ILE A 181 -14.46 12.25 23.36
CA ILE A 181 -15.74 11.57 23.05
C ILE A 181 -16.25 11.96 21.65
N PHE A 182 -16.13 13.23 21.28
CA PHE A 182 -16.59 13.74 19.99
C PHE A 182 -15.75 13.18 18.83
N GLY A 183 -14.42 13.16 18.95
CA GLY A 183 -13.54 12.57 17.94
C GLY A 183 -13.78 11.06 17.74
N LYS A 184 -14.02 10.33 18.84
CA LYS A 184 -14.41 8.91 18.80
C LYS A 184 -15.76 8.70 18.13
N LEU A 185 -16.75 9.54 18.45
CA LEU A 185 -18.07 9.48 17.83
C LEU A 185 -18.00 9.72 16.31
N LEU A 186 -17.30 10.77 15.88
CA LEU A 186 -17.11 11.06 14.47
C LEU A 186 -16.41 9.91 13.74
N THR A 187 -15.39 9.32 14.36
CA THR A 187 -14.68 8.15 13.79
C THR A 187 -15.62 6.96 13.63
N ASN A 188 -16.45 6.66 14.63
CA ASN A 188 -17.41 5.55 14.58
C ASN A 188 -18.49 5.77 13.52
N ILE A 189 -19.06 6.98 13.44
CA ILE A 189 -20.03 7.35 12.41
C ILE A 189 -19.41 7.22 11.03
N ASN A 190 -18.22 7.80 10.84
CA ASN A 190 -17.52 7.73 9.55
C ASN A 190 -17.17 6.28 9.17
N ASN A 191 -16.73 5.46 10.12
CA ASN A 191 -16.45 4.04 9.88
C ASN A 191 -17.70 3.28 9.43
N THR A 192 -18.85 3.53 10.05
CA THR A 192 -20.13 2.96 9.62
C THR A 192 -20.49 3.40 8.20
N LEU A 193 -20.38 4.69 7.90
CA LEU A 193 -20.66 5.24 6.57
C LEU A 193 -19.68 4.69 5.51
N CYS A 194 -18.41 4.43 5.86
CA CYS A 194 -17.44 3.79 4.99
C CYS A 194 -17.87 2.39 4.53
N ASN A 195 -18.58 1.64 5.37
CA ASN A 195 -19.06 0.31 5.03
C ASN A 195 -20.18 0.35 3.97
N PHE A 196 -21.06 1.34 4.04
CA PHE A 196 -22.18 1.48 3.09
C PHE A 196 -21.78 2.25 1.82
N PHE A 197 -21.04 3.33 1.97
CA PHE A 197 -20.66 4.24 0.88
C PHE A 197 -19.14 4.50 0.86
N PRO A 198 -18.31 3.46 0.62
CA PRO A 198 -16.85 3.59 0.73
C PRO A 198 -16.25 4.63 -0.21
N GLY A 199 -16.79 4.78 -1.43
CA GLY A 199 -16.30 5.78 -2.38
C GLY A 199 -16.51 7.24 -1.95
N LEU A 200 -17.42 7.48 -0.99
CA LEU A 200 -17.72 8.82 -0.47
C LEU A 200 -17.06 9.10 0.87
N PHE A 201 -17.09 8.13 1.77
CA PHE A 201 -16.71 8.35 3.18
C PHE A 201 -15.34 7.79 3.55
N ALA A 202 -14.71 6.95 2.71
CA ALA A 202 -13.33 6.53 2.96
C ALA A 202 -12.36 7.66 2.65
N TYR A 203 -11.43 7.91 3.56
CA TYR A 203 -10.31 8.82 3.37
C TYR A 203 -9.21 8.19 2.53
N GLN A 204 -8.93 6.90 2.77
CA GLN A 204 -7.96 6.09 2.03
C GLN A 204 -8.57 4.72 1.69
N PHE A 205 -7.94 4.02 0.75
CA PHE A 205 -8.21 2.61 0.48
C PHE A 205 -6.96 1.78 0.74
N PHE A 206 -7.14 0.68 1.45
CA PHE A 206 -6.14 -0.37 1.61
C PHE A 206 -6.59 -1.59 0.82
N ILE A 207 -5.74 -2.10 -0.08
CA ILE A 207 -6.04 -3.28 -0.89
C ILE A 207 -5.05 -4.41 -0.59
N GLU A 208 -5.58 -5.62 -0.61
CA GLU A 208 -4.84 -6.88 -0.58
C GLU A 208 -4.83 -7.43 -2.00
N VAL A 209 -3.65 -7.66 -2.54
CA VAL A 209 -3.45 -7.94 -3.95
C VAL A 209 -2.59 -9.18 -4.11
N LYS A 210 -2.94 -10.03 -5.08
CA LYS A 210 -2.10 -11.14 -5.54
C LYS A 210 -1.72 -10.93 -7.00
N GLN A 211 -0.52 -11.32 -7.34
CA GLN A 211 -0.11 -11.37 -8.73
C GLN A 211 -0.82 -12.53 -9.45
N GLU A 212 -1.36 -12.28 -10.65
CA GLU A 212 -1.80 -13.37 -11.52
C GLU A 212 -0.58 -14.14 -12.03
N PRO A 213 -0.60 -15.48 -11.91
CA PRO A 213 0.56 -16.28 -12.28
C PRO A 213 1.03 -16.00 -13.71
N HIS A 214 2.33 -15.83 -13.88
CA HIS A 214 2.94 -15.72 -15.21
C HIS A 214 2.98 -17.09 -15.90
N LEU A 215 2.91 -17.11 -17.22
CA LEU A 215 2.97 -18.36 -18.01
C LEU A 215 4.21 -19.19 -17.68
N ASP A 216 5.37 -18.56 -17.54
CA ASP A 216 6.64 -19.21 -17.18
C ASP A 216 6.55 -19.95 -15.85
N TYR A 217 5.87 -19.36 -14.84
CA TYR A 217 5.64 -20.02 -13.55
C TYR A 217 4.77 -21.26 -13.69
N LEU A 218 3.70 -21.17 -14.49
CA LEU A 218 2.78 -22.30 -14.73
C LEU A 218 3.48 -23.45 -15.46
N LEU A 219 4.29 -23.13 -16.47
CA LEU A 219 5.08 -24.13 -17.22
C LEU A 219 6.10 -24.82 -16.30
N ASN A 220 6.91 -24.06 -15.56
CA ASN A 220 7.89 -24.63 -14.63
C ASN A 220 7.23 -25.47 -13.52
N SER A 221 6.03 -25.10 -13.10
CA SER A 221 5.28 -25.85 -12.09
C SER A 221 4.77 -27.16 -12.66
N ALA A 222 4.29 -27.17 -13.92
CA ALA A 222 3.83 -28.37 -14.59
C ALA A 222 5.02 -29.36 -14.85
N GLU A 223 6.17 -28.89 -15.29
CA GLU A 223 7.37 -29.71 -15.49
C GLU A 223 7.82 -30.41 -14.20
N LYS A 224 7.83 -29.68 -13.07
CA LYS A 224 8.16 -30.26 -11.74
C LYS A 224 7.22 -31.37 -11.30
N ILE A 225 5.95 -31.33 -11.71
CA ILE A 225 4.97 -32.37 -11.42
C ILE A 225 5.23 -33.63 -12.26
N VAL A 226 5.56 -33.42 -13.56
CA VAL A 226 5.86 -34.53 -14.51
C VAL A 226 7.14 -35.25 -14.12
N THR A 227 8.17 -34.53 -13.68
CA THR A 227 9.49 -35.13 -13.31
C THR A 227 9.49 -35.82 -11.93
N LYS A 228 8.45 -35.65 -11.12
CA LYS A 228 8.30 -36.33 -9.81
C LYS A 228 7.50 -37.64 -9.90
N LYS A 229 6.99 -38.02 -11.07
CA LYS A 229 6.37 -39.33 -11.36
C LYS A 229 7.39 -40.25 -12.04
#